data_60dceb2e03df232d1200705c73420d05
#
_entry.id   60dceb2e03df232d1200705c73420d05
#
_cell.length_a   1.000
_cell.length_b   1.000
_cell.length_c   1.000
_cell.angle_alpha   90.00
_cell.angle_beta   90.00
_cell.angle_gamma   90.00
#
_symmetry.space_group_name_H-M   'P 1'
#
loop_
_entity.id
_entity.type
_entity.pdbx_description
1 polymer ?
#
loop_
_entity_poly.entity_id
_entity_poly.type
_entity_poly.pdbx_seq_one_letter_code
_entity_poly.pdbx_strand_id
1 'polypeptide(L)'
;MAFKLLGDMFKSGKFTELSLDKALTNGYIQRVSTDFREILDPMNSYLRTIGTVTYDASHKKFLYEPFKKVDPKDGFGISYKKVPGMSKDLRSKHLDGFDTYLHMSMKQLETLVSSDTIYNVFGYNDAPNKNGDMVTMNRNRENINSSTKILSIDVDNSNVPMAQMHGYLKEFKHIIATTSDVDNKHKFRILLPVSVEVSGENARLYKCIMQNVCQQLLVEFDPTSANTVQPMYGYEGAEVLSNHDGDLFDISEVISDCKNNKEEGLALPEKPTTPAAQKKLVDSMMTNAVQVFDYVISCKKGTGSLSMARASMHMLDSGFTKTQYVQVLNYLNSLWLHPMPEQRIQNIIEQYVHQMREN
;
A
#
# COMPACT_ATOMS: atom_id res chain seq x y z
N MET A 1 -21.70 14.32 14.01
CA MET A 1 -22.89 13.42 14.13
C MET A 1 -23.54 13.12 12.78
N ALA A 2 -23.75 14.09 11.90
CA ALA A 2 -24.36 13.89 10.56
C ALA A 2 -23.60 12.92 9.65
N PHE A 3 -22.27 13.01 9.60
CA PHE A 3 -21.44 12.11 8.79
C PHE A 3 -21.48 10.66 9.28
N LYS A 4 -21.55 10.44 10.60
CA LYS A 4 -21.72 9.11 11.17
C LYS A 4 -23.05 8.50 10.75
N LEU A 5 -24.13 9.27 10.83
CA LEU A 5 -25.47 8.84 10.43
C LEU A 5 -25.50 8.47 8.93
N LEU A 6 -24.88 9.29 8.08
CA LEU A 6 -24.77 9.03 6.65
C LEU A 6 -24.02 7.72 6.39
N GLY A 7 -22.88 7.50 7.05
CA GLY A 7 -22.11 6.26 6.95
C GLY A 7 -22.89 5.03 7.39
N ASP A 8 -23.65 5.14 8.47
CA ASP A 8 -24.50 4.05 8.96
C ASP A 8 -25.65 3.73 7.98
N MET A 9 -26.19 4.74 7.30
CA MET A 9 -27.20 4.56 6.25
C MET A 9 -26.65 3.85 5.03
N PHE A 10 -25.46 4.21 4.55
CA PHE A 10 -24.76 3.50 3.48
C PHE A 10 -24.42 2.06 3.89
N LYS A 11 -23.84 1.88 5.07
CA LYS A 11 -23.47 0.57 5.61
C LYS A 11 -24.69 -0.37 5.77
N SER A 12 -25.85 0.17 6.09
CA SER A 12 -27.09 -0.62 6.20
C SER A 12 -27.67 -1.03 4.85
N GLY A 13 -27.06 -0.63 3.74
CA GLY A 13 -27.56 -0.91 2.38
C GLY A 13 -28.85 -0.18 2.01
N LYS A 14 -29.30 0.80 2.84
CA LYS A 14 -30.52 1.55 2.57
C LYS A 14 -30.46 2.37 1.29
N PHE A 15 -29.26 2.84 0.93
CA PHE A 15 -28.99 3.44 -0.36
C PHE A 15 -27.50 3.34 -0.71
N THR A 16 -27.20 3.24 -2.01
CA THR A 16 -25.83 3.24 -2.56
C THR A 16 -25.49 4.57 -3.24
N GLU A 17 -26.47 5.45 -3.36
CA GLU A 17 -26.31 6.79 -3.94
C GLU A 17 -27.08 7.83 -3.12
N LEU A 18 -26.59 9.05 -3.13
CA LEU A 18 -27.24 10.20 -2.47
C LEU A 18 -27.06 11.44 -3.36
N SER A 19 -28.15 12.11 -3.71
CA SER A 19 -28.05 13.38 -4.45
C SER A 19 -27.46 14.47 -3.57
N LEU A 20 -26.69 15.38 -4.16
CA LEU A 20 -26.09 16.52 -3.47
C LEU A 20 -27.16 17.37 -2.78
N ASP A 21 -28.29 17.62 -3.45
CA ASP A 21 -29.37 18.43 -2.88
C ASP A 21 -29.97 17.78 -1.63
N LYS A 22 -30.18 16.46 -1.64
CA LYS A 22 -30.65 15.73 -0.45
C LYS A 22 -29.62 15.76 0.68
N ALA A 23 -28.34 15.63 0.38
CA ALA A 23 -27.29 15.70 1.39
C ALA A 23 -27.24 17.08 2.06
N LEU A 24 -27.36 18.16 1.29
CA LEU A 24 -27.44 19.54 1.80
C LEU A 24 -28.73 19.81 2.57
N THR A 25 -29.88 19.43 2.01
CA THR A 25 -31.20 19.68 2.62
C THR A 25 -31.36 18.93 3.95
N ASN A 26 -30.81 17.72 4.05
CA ASN A 26 -30.88 16.93 5.28
C ASN A 26 -29.76 17.27 6.27
N GLY A 27 -28.91 18.24 5.97
CA GLY A 27 -27.81 18.64 6.85
C GLY A 27 -26.70 17.60 7.01
N TYR A 28 -26.59 16.65 6.07
CA TYR A 28 -25.54 15.64 6.10
C TYR A 28 -24.16 16.22 5.74
N ILE A 29 -24.15 17.27 4.91
CA ILE A 29 -22.98 18.07 4.58
C ILE A 29 -23.32 19.55 4.70
N GLN A 30 -22.33 20.36 5.05
CA GLN A 30 -22.43 21.81 5.00
C GLN A 30 -21.68 22.30 3.76
N ARG A 31 -22.28 23.22 3.03
CA ARG A 31 -21.62 23.83 1.88
C ARG A 31 -20.63 24.89 2.37
N VAL A 32 -19.41 24.46 2.63
CA VAL A 32 -18.31 25.36 3.01
C VAL A 32 -17.51 25.87 1.81
N SER A 33 -17.61 25.19 0.65
CA SER A 33 -16.90 25.52 -0.57
C SER A 33 -17.67 25.13 -1.83
N THR A 34 -17.34 25.71 -2.98
CA THR A 34 -17.78 25.25 -4.32
C THR A 34 -16.94 24.08 -4.83
N ASP A 35 -15.81 23.78 -4.19
CA ASP A 35 -15.00 22.62 -4.51
C ASP A 35 -15.57 21.37 -3.82
N PHE A 36 -16.00 20.40 -4.64
CA PHE A 36 -16.54 19.14 -4.15
C PHE A 36 -15.52 18.30 -3.39
N ARG A 37 -14.21 18.50 -3.62
CA ARG A 37 -13.14 17.84 -2.85
C ARG A 37 -13.20 18.28 -1.39
N GLU A 38 -13.35 19.57 -1.13
CA GLU A 38 -13.49 20.11 0.23
C GLU A 38 -14.80 19.68 0.92
N ILE A 39 -15.87 19.44 0.16
CA ILE A 39 -17.12 18.90 0.69
C ILE A 39 -17.00 17.40 1.02
N LEU A 40 -16.29 16.65 0.18
CA LEU A 40 -16.10 15.20 0.35
C LEU A 40 -15.12 14.86 1.47
N ASP A 41 -14.12 15.69 1.74
CA ASP A 41 -13.08 15.39 2.71
C ASP A 41 -13.59 15.11 4.14
N PRO A 42 -14.45 15.94 4.75
CA PRO A 42 -15.01 15.63 6.05
C PRO A 42 -15.90 14.38 6.05
N MET A 43 -16.61 14.12 4.94
CA MET A 43 -17.46 12.95 4.78
C MET A 43 -16.59 11.70 4.57
N ASN A 44 -15.54 11.80 3.77
CA ASN A 44 -14.62 10.73 3.50
C ASN A 44 -13.84 10.28 4.74
N SER A 45 -13.48 11.17 5.66
CA SER A 45 -12.72 10.80 6.85
C SER A 45 -13.42 9.73 7.70
N TYR A 46 -14.76 9.74 7.74
CA TYR A 46 -15.53 8.70 8.42
C TYR A 46 -15.80 7.47 7.53
N LEU A 47 -16.11 7.68 6.25
CA LEU A 47 -16.52 6.60 5.35
C LEU A 47 -15.33 5.82 4.77
N ARG A 48 -14.13 6.40 4.74
CA ARG A 48 -12.89 5.80 4.21
C ARG A 48 -12.56 4.43 4.80
N THR A 49 -12.97 4.18 6.03
CA THR A 49 -12.71 2.88 6.70
C THR A 49 -13.69 1.78 6.34
N ILE A 50 -14.81 2.10 5.69
CA ILE A 50 -15.90 1.15 5.39
C ILE A 50 -16.24 1.05 3.90
N GLY A 51 -15.84 2.00 3.09
CA GLY A 51 -16.09 2.02 1.65
C GLY A 51 -15.50 3.26 0.99
N THR A 52 -15.76 3.43 -0.29
CA THR A 52 -15.42 4.63 -1.06
C THR A 52 -16.66 5.44 -1.34
N VAL A 53 -16.54 6.76 -1.22
CA VAL A 53 -17.55 7.70 -1.68
C VAL A 53 -16.95 8.50 -2.83
N THR A 54 -17.61 8.48 -3.98
CA THR A 54 -17.24 9.27 -5.16
C THR A 54 -18.36 10.22 -5.51
N TYR A 55 -18.02 11.37 -6.10
CA TYR A 55 -19.01 12.31 -6.60
C TYR A 55 -19.12 12.22 -8.12
N ASP A 56 -20.29 11.85 -8.61
CA ASP A 56 -20.65 11.91 -10.02
C ASP A 56 -21.18 13.31 -10.36
N ALA A 57 -20.34 14.14 -10.94
CA ALA A 57 -20.67 15.52 -11.28
C ALA A 57 -21.76 15.62 -12.36
N SER A 58 -21.85 14.65 -13.27
CA SER A 58 -22.83 14.64 -14.37
C SER A 58 -24.25 14.43 -13.84
N HIS A 59 -24.42 13.60 -12.83
CA HIS A 59 -25.71 13.31 -12.19
C HIS A 59 -25.90 14.00 -10.84
N LYS A 60 -24.90 14.77 -10.38
CA LYS A 60 -24.91 15.45 -9.06
C LYS A 60 -25.23 14.49 -7.90
N LYS A 61 -24.58 13.33 -7.88
CA LYS A 61 -24.81 12.28 -6.91
C LYS A 61 -23.52 11.85 -6.21
N PHE A 62 -23.65 11.46 -4.94
CA PHE A 62 -22.64 10.70 -4.25
C PHE A 62 -22.92 9.21 -4.46
N LEU A 63 -21.88 8.47 -4.87
CA LEU A 63 -21.94 7.03 -5.02
C LEU A 63 -21.12 6.40 -3.91
N TYR A 64 -21.67 5.39 -3.26
CA TYR A 64 -21.00 4.64 -2.22
C TYR A 64 -20.78 3.20 -2.65
N GLU A 65 -19.54 2.77 -2.55
CA GLU A 65 -19.12 1.39 -2.80
C GLU A 65 -18.47 0.83 -1.52
N PRO A 66 -19.11 -0.16 -0.85
CA PRO A 66 -18.56 -0.75 0.35
C PRO A 66 -17.27 -1.51 0.05
N PHE A 67 -16.34 -1.51 0.99
CA PHE A 67 -15.15 -2.35 0.89
C PHE A 67 -15.51 -3.81 1.15
N LYS A 68 -14.97 -4.69 0.31
CA LYS A 68 -14.96 -6.11 0.57
C LYS A 68 -13.81 -6.41 1.55
N LYS A 69 -14.16 -6.46 2.83
CA LYS A 69 -13.19 -6.70 3.90
C LYS A 69 -12.66 -8.12 3.82
N VAL A 70 -11.37 -8.27 4.09
CA VAL A 70 -10.68 -9.56 4.11
C VAL A 70 -10.89 -10.23 5.46
N ASP A 71 -11.31 -11.50 5.45
CA ASP A 71 -11.18 -12.37 6.63
C ASP A 71 -9.79 -13.03 6.59
N PRO A 72 -8.94 -12.81 7.62
CA PRO A 72 -7.61 -13.42 7.66
C PRO A 72 -7.61 -14.95 7.63
N LYS A 73 -8.75 -15.58 7.90
CA LYS A 73 -8.91 -17.05 7.91
C LYS A 73 -9.09 -17.66 6.53
N ASP A 74 -9.51 -16.86 5.54
CA ASP A 74 -9.84 -17.34 4.20
C ASP A 74 -8.62 -17.78 3.37
N GLY A 75 -7.42 -17.47 3.82
CA GLY A 75 -6.20 -17.64 3.04
C GLY A 75 -6.08 -16.62 1.90
N PHE A 76 -4.96 -16.66 1.20
CA PHE A 76 -4.58 -15.71 0.15
C PHE A 76 -4.48 -16.41 -1.19
N GLY A 77 -5.27 -15.97 -2.19
CA GLY A 77 -5.29 -16.56 -3.52
C GLY A 77 -3.98 -16.31 -4.27
N ILE A 78 -3.36 -17.37 -4.75
CA ILE A 78 -2.07 -17.34 -5.47
C ILE A 78 -2.13 -18.28 -6.67
N SER A 79 -1.81 -17.75 -7.85
CA SER A 79 -1.48 -18.56 -9.02
C SER A 79 0.01 -18.85 -9.02
N TYR A 80 0.41 -20.08 -9.24
CA TYR A 80 1.82 -20.45 -9.26
C TYR A 80 2.12 -21.68 -10.12
N LYS A 81 3.40 -21.85 -10.45
CA LYS A 81 4.00 -23.09 -10.94
C LYS A 81 5.36 -23.31 -10.31
N LYS A 82 5.74 -24.59 -10.15
CA LYS A 82 7.05 -25.01 -9.70
C LYS A 82 8.02 -25.05 -10.85
N VAL A 83 9.23 -24.57 -10.63
CA VAL A 83 10.32 -24.50 -11.65
C VAL A 83 11.66 -24.93 -11.04
N PRO A 84 11.73 -26.16 -10.48
CA PRO A 84 12.90 -26.61 -9.70
C PRO A 84 14.18 -26.57 -10.53
N GLY A 85 15.23 -25.99 -9.95
CA GLY A 85 16.57 -25.89 -10.56
C GLY A 85 16.65 -25.02 -11.82
N MET A 86 15.60 -24.27 -12.17
CA MET A 86 15.65 -23.37 -13.33
C MET A 86 16.39 -22.08 -13.01
N SER A 87 17.36 -21.72 -13.87
CA SER A 87 18.01 -20.42 -13.84
C SER A 87 17.00 -19.29 -14.13
N LYS A 88 17.31 -18.06 -13.72
CA LYS A 88 16.48 -16.87 -13.97
C LYS A 88 16.12 -16.72 -15.45
N ASP A 89 17.08 -16.93 -16.35
CA ASP A 89 16.87 -16.81 -17.80
C ASP A 89 15.94 -17.88 -18.37
N LEU A 90 15.99 -19.10 -17.81
CA LEU A 90 15.07 -20.16 -18.19
C LEU A 90 13.66 -19.90 -17.65
N ARG A 91 13.53 -19.38 -16.43
CA ARG A 91 12.21 -19.03 -15.84
C ARG A 91 11.48 -18.01 -16.70
N SER A 92 12.17 -17.05 -17.29
CA SER A 92 11.57 -16.04 -18.16
C SER A 92 10.89 -16.62 -19.39
N LYS A 93 11.29 -17.83 -19.86
CA LYS A 93 10.67 -18.54 -20.97
C LYS A 93 9.39 -19.31 -20.62
N HIS A 94 9.11 -19.46 -19.32
CA HIS A 94 7.93 -20.19 -18.80
C HIS A 94 6.85 -19.26 -18.23
N LEU A 95 6.74 -18.04 -18.77
CA LEU A 95 5.88 -16.98 -18.23
C LEU A 95 4.47 -16.94 -18.78
N ASP A 96 4.09 -17.83 -19.69
CA ASP A 96 2.81 -17.73 -20.40
C ASP A 96 1.61 -17.98 -19.50
N GLY A 97 1.74 -18.88 -18.50
CA GLY A 97 0.64 -19.21 -17.58
C GLY A 97 1.13 -19.87 -16.30
N PHE A 98 0.17 -20.26 -15.48
CA PHE A 98 0.38 -20.97 -14.22
C PHE A 98 -0.28 -22.35 -14.26
N ASP A 99 0.14 -23.25 -13.35
CA ASP A 99 -0.39 -24.60 -13.28
C ASP A 99 -1.48 -24.74 -12.20
N THR A 100 -1.46 -23.89 -11.20
CA THR A 100 -2.31 -24.02 -10.01
C THR A 100 -2.70 -22.67 -9.43
N TYR A 101 -3.97 -22.54 -8.99
CA TYR A 101 -4.44 -21.45 -8.16
C TYR A 101 -4.96 -22.00 -6.82
N LEU A 102 -4.41 -21.54 -5.71
CA LEU A 102 -4.76 -21.99 -4.36
C LEU A 102 -4.92 -20.80 -3.40
N HIS A 103 -5.81 -20.96 -2.43
CA HIS A 103 -5.86 -20.12 -1.24
C HIS A 103 -4.87 -20.64 -0.20
N MET A 104 -3.78 -19.91 0.00
CA MET A 104 -2.65 -20.30 0.83
C MET A 104 -2.69 -19.63 2.20
N SER A 105 -2.33 -20.36 3.25
CA SER A 105 -2.00 -19.80 4.56
C SER A 105 -0.65 -19.06 4.51
N MET A 106 -0.36 -18.23 5.52
CA MET A 106 0.94 -17.55 5.65
C MET A 106 2.11 -18.54 5.60
N LYS A 107 2.00 -19.69 6.25
CA LYS A 107 3.05 -20.73 6.23
C LYS A 107 3.26 -21.33 4.83
N GLN A 108 2.20 -21.53 4.07
CA GLN A 108 2.33 -22.00 2.68
C GLN A 108 2.94 -20.94 1.76
N LEU A 109 2.65 -19.64 2.01
CA LEU A 109 3.29 -18.53 1.31
C LEU A 109 4.79 -18.44 1.62
N GLU A 110 5.22 -18.67 2.86
CA GLU A 110 6.64 -18.80 3.19
C GLU A 110 7.33 -19.89 2.38
N THR A 111 6.72 -21.07 2.33
CA THR A 111 7.23 -22.19 1.54
C THR A 111 7.27 -21.84 0.05
N LEU A 112 6.28 -21.12 -0.46
CA LEU A 112 6.22 -20.69 -1.85
C LEU A 112 7.40 -19.76 -2.23
N VAL A 113 7.67 -18.74 -1.41
CA VAL A 113 8.74 -17.75 -1.70
C VAL A 113 10.14 -18.29 -1.48
N SER A 114 10.30 -19.33 -0.63
CA SER A 114 11.56 -20.03 -0.36
C SER A 114 11.77 -21.27 -1.23
N SER A 115 10.96 -21.47 -2.24
CA SER A 115 11.08 -22.56 -3.22
C SER A 115 11.21 -22.02 -4.62
N ASP A 116 11.77 -22.80 -5.53
CA ASP A 116 11.87 -22.45 -6.96
C ASP A 116 10.47 -22.42 -7.60
N THR A 117 9.87 -21.24 -7.62
CA THR A 117 8.51 -21.01 -8.11
C THR A 117 8.42 -19.75 -8.97
N ILE A 118 7.40 -19.73 -9.83
CA ILE A 118 6.89 -18.51 -10.47
C ILE A 118 5.47 -18.34 -9.94
N TYR A 119 5.10 -17.17 -9.44
CA TYR A 119 3.78 -16.92 -8.87
C TYR A 119 3.24 -15.54 -9.17
N ASN A 120 1.93 -15.36 -8.97
CA ASN A 120 1.23 -14.08 -9.00
C ASN A 120 0.09 -14.08 -7.97
N VAL A 121 -0.27 -12.90 -7.50
CA VAL A 121 -1.32 -12.70 -6.48
C VAL A 121 -2.75 -12.66 -7.06
N PHE A 122 -2.89 -12.85 -8.36
CA PHE A 122 -4.18 -12.94 -9.07
C PHE A 122 -4.39 -14.31 -9.67
N GLY A 123 -5.67 -14.68 -9.85
CA GLY A 123 -6.10 -15.84 -10.64
C GLY A 123 -6.34 -15.45 -12.09
N TYR A 124 -6.25 -16.42 -12.99
CA TYR A 124 -6.41 -16.27 -14.43
C TYR A 124 -7.28 -17.36 -15.02
N ASN A 125 -7.98 -17.04 -16.11
CA ASN A 125 -8.68 -18.02 -16.93
C ASN A 125 -7.71 -18.72 -17.90
N ASP A 126 -8.07 -19.93 -18.32
CA ASP A 126 -7.45 -20.60 -19.46
C ASP A 126 -7.80 -19.82 -20.73
N ALA A 127 -6.82 -19.60 -21.59
CA ALA A 127 -7.03 -18.87 -22.83
C ALA A 127 -5.93 -19.21 -23.85
N PRO A 128 -6.19 -19.06 -25.17
CA PRO A 128 -5.17 -19.25 -26.18
C PRO A 128 -4.05 -18.19 -26.07
N ASN A 129 -2.82 -18.60 -26.37
CA ASN A 129 -1.70 -17.71 -26.56
C ASN A 129 -1.74 -17.05 -27.96
N LYS A 130 -0.73 -16.25 -28.29
CA LYS A 130 -0.63 -15.57 -29.60
C LYS A 130 -0.54 -16.52 -30.80
N ASN A 131 -0.15 -17.78 -30.57
CA ASN A 131 -0.04 -18.81 -31.60
C ASN A 131 -1.33 -19.65 -31.73
N GLY A 132 -2.33 -19.41 -30.86
CA GLY A 132 -3.57 -20.17 -30.82
C GLY A 132 -3.54 -21.38 -29.89
N ASP A 133 -2.42 -21.68 -29.21
CA ASP A 133 -2.34 -22.81 -28.28
C ASP A 133 -3.00 -22.46 -26.95
N MET A 134 -3.82 -23.36 -26.41
CA MET A 134 -4.45 -23.20 -25.11
C MET A 134 -3.37 -23.20 -23.99
N VAL A 135 -3.38 -22.19 -23.16
CA VAL A 135 -2.51 -22.03 -21.99
C VAL A 135 -3.36 -22.02 -20.74
N THR A 136 -3.01 -22.90 -19.81
CA THR A 136 -3.66 -22.97 -18.49
C THR A 136 -3.33 -21.69 -17.70
N MET A 137 -4.38 -21.07 -17.13
CA MET A 137 -4.27 -19.81 -16.42
C MET A 137 -3.36 -18.80 -17.15
N ASN A 138 -3.74 -18.49 -18.38
CA ASN A 138 -2.97 -17.62 -19.28
C ASN A 138 -2.78 -16.24 -18.66
N ARG A 139 -1.53 -15.90 -18.38
CA ARG A 139 -1.11 -14.68 -17.70
C ARG A 139 -1.22 -13.46 -18.61
N ASN A 140 -2.46 -13.09 -18.93
CA ASN A 140 -2.81 -11.88 -19.65
C ASN A 140 -3.83 -11.07 -18.83
N ARG A 141 -3.81 -9.75 -18.98
CA ARG A 141 -4.71 -8.84 -18.23
C ARG A 141 -6.19 -9.16 -18.47
N GLU A 142 -6.55 -9.50 -19.68
CA GLU A 142 -7.92 -9.85 -20.07
C GLU A 142 -8.42 -11.15 -19.44
N ASN A 143 -7.51 -11.98 -18.94
CA ASN A 143 -7.82 -13.28 -18.36
C ASN A 143 -7.85 -13.25 -16.83
N ILE A 144 -7.59 -12.11 -16.20
CA ILE A 144 -7.68 -11.99 -14.74
C ILE A 144 -9.12 -12.20 -14.32
N ASN A 145 -9.33 -13.14 -13.37
CA ASN A 145 -10.65 -13.53 -12.89
C ASN A 145 -10.81 -13.42 -11.37
N SER A 146 -9.88 -12.79 -10.68
CA SER A 146 -9.89 -12.68 -9.22
C SER A 146 -9.52 -11.30 -8.69
N SER A 147 -9.88 -11.06 -7.45
CA SER A 147 -9.27 -10.01 -6.60
C SER A 147 -8.14 -10.61 -5.77
N THR A 148 -7.27 -9.76 -5.25
CA THR A 148 -6.22 -10.16 -4.31
C THR A 148 -6.48 -9.63 -2.91
N LYS A 149 -6.04 -10.39 -1.91
CA LYS A 149 -6.02 -10.06 -0.47
C LYS A 149 -4.59 -9.79 0.03
N ILE A 150 -3.62 -9.78 -0.89
CA ILE A 150 -2.21 -9.64 -0.57
C ILE A 150 -1.51 -8.82 -1.68
N LEU A 151 -0.67 -7.88 -1.30
CA LEU A 151 0.19 -7.16 -2.24
C LEU A 151 1.55 -7.85 -2.32
N SER A 152 2.13 -7.90 -3.52
CA SER A 152 3.50 -8.38 -3.74
C SER A 152 4.34 -7.22 -4.23
N ILE A 153 5.25 -6.75 -3.39
CA ILE A 153 6.09 -5.55 -3.62
C ILE A 153 7.52 -6.01 -3.87
N ASP A 154 8.05 -5.73 -5.04
CA ASP A 154 9.48 -5.98 -5.35
C ASP A 154 10.30 -4.75 -4.99
N VAL A 155 11.33 -4.93 -4.18
CA VAL A 155 12.20 -3.87 -3.67
C VAL A 155 13.61 -4.14 -4.17
N ASP A 156 14.06 -3.35 -5.13
CA ASP A 156 15.36 -3.55 -5.78
C ASP A 156 16.51 -2.83 -5.07
N ASN A 157 16.28 -1.65 -4.51
CA ASN A 157 17.30 -0.84 -3.84
C ASN A 157 16.67 -0.14 -2.62
N SER A 158 16.56 -0.87 -1.52
CA SER A 158 16.05 -0.27 -0.28
C SER A 158 17.12 0.51 0.45
N ASN A 159 16.76 1.67 1.00
CA ASN A 159 17.62 2.41 1.91
C ASN A 159 17.82 1.68 3.25
N VAL A 160 16.94 0.71 3.56
CA VAL A 160 17.00 -0.08 4.79
C VAL A 160 17.10 -1.57 4.45
N PRO A 161 17.87 -2.38 5.20
CA PRO A 161 17.94 -3.81 4.98
C PRO A 161 16.63 -4.51 5.38
N MET A 162 16.40 -5.72 4.83
CA MET A 162 15.18 -6.49 5.07
C MET A 162 14.86 -6.72 6.56
N ALA A 163 15.87 -6.90 7.42
CA ALA A 163 15.68 -7.06 8.86
C ALA A 163 15.06 -5.81 9.52
N GLN A 164 15.47 -4.62 9.07
CA GLN A 164 14.90 -3.37 9.55
C GLN A 164 13.48 -3.18 9.02
N MET A 165 13.21 -3.54 7.76
CA MET A 165 11.86 -3.53 7.19
C MET A 165 10.93 -4.49 7.94
N HIS A 166 11.42 -5.69 8.30
CA HIS A 166 10.69 -6.63 9.17
C HIS A 166 10.33 -5.98 10.52
N GLY A 167 11.26 -5.24 11.12
CA GLY A 167 11.00 -4.49 12.35
C GLY A 167 9.92 -3.42 12.18
N TYR A 168 9.85 -2.73 11.04
CA TYR A 168 8.82 -1.74 10.73
C TYR A 168 7.44 -2.36 10.57
N LEU A 169 7.37 -3.55 9.99
CA LEU A 169 6.14 -4.28 9.72
C LEU A 169 5.71 -5.20 10.87
N LYS A 170 6.39 -5.21 12.02
CA LYS A 170 6.17 -6.18 13.10
C LYS A 170 4.73 -6.25 13.64
N GLU A 171 3.92 -5.20 13.46
CA GLU A 171 2.51 -5.18 13.87
C GLU A 171 1.57 -5.76 12.81
N PHE A 172 2.07 -5.96 11.59
CA PHE A 172 1.30 -6.46 10.46
C PHE A 172 1.72 -7.86 10.05
N LYS A 173 0.77 -8.63 9.52
CA LYS A 173 1.08 -9.85 8.79
C LYS A 173 1.95 -9.51 7.59
N HIS A 174 3.06 -10.20 7.43
CA HIS A 174 3.92 -10.03 6.27
C HIS A 174 4.88 -11.20 6.09
N ILE A 175 5.41 -11.32 4.89
CA ILE A 175 6.56 -12.16 4.55
C ILE A 175 7.52 -11.29 3.77
N ILE A 176 8.77 -11.25 4.18
CA ILE A 176 9.86 -10.62 3.42
C ILE A 176 10.83 -11.73 3.03
N ALA A 177 11.16 -11.81 1.75
CA ALA A 177 12.09 -12.81 1.23
C ALA A 177 13.17 -12.15 0.38
N THR A 178 14.40 -12.60 0.49
CA THR A 178 15.46 -12.22 -0.45
C THR A 178 15.09 -12.68 -1.87
N THR A 179 15.61 -11.98 -2.87
CA THR A 179 15.45 -12.36 -4.28
C THR A 179 16.57 -13.33 -4.69
N SER A 180 16.83 -13.49 -6.00
CA SER A 180 17.91 -14.34 -6.50
C SER A 180 19.31 -13.96 -6.00
N ASP A 181 19.49 -12.74 -5.50
CA ASP A 181 20.71 -12.25 -4.87
C ASP A 181 20.52 -12.28 -3.35
N VAL A 182 20.70 -13.47 -2.76
CA VAL A 182 20.45 -13.72 -1.33
C VAL A 182 21.38 -12.97 -0.39
N ASP A 183 22.54 -12.54 -0.87
CA ASP A 183 23.51 -11.77 -0.08
C ASP A 183 23.16 -10.28 0.00
N ASN A 184 22.41 -9.78 -0.97
CA ASN A 184 21.99 -8.39 -1.00
C ASN A 184 20.74 -8.17 -0.12
N LYS A 185 20.95 -7.79 1.12
CA LYS A 185 19.86 -7.54 2.10
C LYS A 185 19.04 -6.27 1.83
N HIS A 186 19.42 -5.46 0.86
CA HIS A 186 18.70 -4.28 0.38
C HIS A 186 17.81 -4.57 -0.84
N LYS A 187 17.84 -5.84 -1.33
CA LYS A 187 17.02 -6.34 -2.42
C LYS A 187 16.17 -7.49 -1.93
N PHE A 188 14.87 -7.25 -1.79
CA PHE A 188 13.94 -8.22 -1.22
C PHE A 188 12.53 -8.03 -1.76
N ARG A 189 11.67 -8.98 -1.47
CA ARG A 189 10.25 -8.92 -1.81
C ARG A 189 9.41 -8.94 -0.54
N ILE A 190 8.35 -8.15 -0.54
CA ILE A 190 7.36 -8.10 0.55
C ILE A 190 6.05 -8.69 0.04
N LEU A 191 5.55 -9.73 0.69
CA LEU A 191 4.16 -10.13 0.61
C LEU A 191 3.42 -9.52 1.80
N LEU A 192 2.49 -8.61 1.52
CA LEU A 192 1.78 -7.80 2.51
C LEU A 192 0.28 -8.08 2.46
N PRO A 193 -0.28 -8.89 3.36
CA PRO A 193 -1.72 -9.06 3.51
C PRO A 193 -2.43 -7.77 3.85
N VAL A 194 -3.55 -7.50 3.18
CA VAL A 194 -4.27 -6.22 3.27
C VAL A 194 -5.70 -6.39 3.77
N SER A 195 -6.26 -5.33 4.37
CA SER A 195 -7.58 -5.35 5.01
C SER A 195 -8.76 -5.34 4.04
N VAL A 196 -8.51 -5.02 2.77
CA VAL A 196 -9.54 -4.88 1.72
C VAL A 196 -9.08 -5.60 0.46
N GLU A 197 -10.01 -6.33 -0.19
CA GLU A 197 -9.73 -6.97 -1.47
C GLU A 197 -9.51 -5.93 -2.58
N VAL A 198 -8.51 -6.17 -3.43
CA VAL A 198 -8.17 -5.33 -4.58
C VAL A 198 -8.46 -6.08 -5.88
N SER A 199 -9.30 -5.51 -6.73
CA SER A 199 -9.64 -6.10 -8.03
C SER A 199 -8.43 -6.11 -8.97
N GLY A 200 -8.17 -7.25 -9.60
CA GLY A 200 -7.14 -7.40 -10.63
C GLY A 200 -7.52 -6.81 -12.00
N GLU A 201 -8.82 -6.63 -12.26
CA GLU A 201 -9.32 -6.05 -13.51
C GLU A 201 -8.96 -4.56 -13.64
N ASN A 202 -8.90 -3.83 -12.52
CA ASN A 202 -8.57 -2.40 -12.51
C ASN A 202 -7.07 -2.19 -12.28
N ALA A 203 -6.28 -2.41 -13.35
CA ALA A 203 -4.82 -2.25 -13.29
C ALA A 203 -4.36 -0.84 -12.88
N ARG A 204 -5.12 0.21 -13.22
CA ARG A 204 -4.80 1.59 -12.82
C ARG A 204 -4.96 1.78 -11.31
N LEU A 205 -6.06 1.28 -10.75
CA LEU A 205 -6.30 1.31 -9.31
C LEU A 205 -5.22 0.51 -8.56
N TYR A 206 -4.93 -0.71 -9.04
CA TYR A 206 -3.88 -1.54 -8.44
C TYR A 206 -2.52 -0.82 -8.44
N LYS A 207 -2.12 -0.22 -9.57
CA LYS A 207 -0.88 0.54 -9.67
C LYS A 207 -0.86 1.74 -8.71
N CYS A 208 -1.96 2.48 -8.59
CA CYS A 208 -2.08 3.60 -7.65
C CYS A 208 -1.94 3.12 -6.20
N ILE A 209 -2.60 2.01 -5.83
CA ILE A 209 -2.49 1.42 -4.49
C ILE A 209 -1.03 1.02 -4.21
N MET A 210 -0.39 0.30 -5.14
CA MET A 210 1.00 -0.13 -4.99
C MET A 210 1.94 1.05 -4.79
N GLN A 211 1.80 2.12 -5.58
CA GLN A 211 2.60 3.34 -5.46
C GLN A 211 2.44 4.00 -4.08
N ASN A 212 1.21 4.16 -3.61
CA ASN A 212 0.93 4.76 -2.30
C ASN A 212 1.43 3.88 -1.14
N VAL A 213 1.27 2.56 -1.25
CA VAL A 213 1.79 1.62 -0.24
C VAL A 213 3.32 1.64 -0.21
N CYS A 214 4.00 1.63 -1.36
CA CYS A 214 5.46 1.78 -1.42
C CYS A 214 5.93 3.09 -0.78
N GLN A 215 5.24 4.19 -1.06
CA GLN A 215 5.50 5.48 -0.42
C GLN A 215 5.31 5.42 1.10
N GLN A 216 4.25 4.75 1.55
CA GLN A 216 4.01 4.54 2.98
C GLN A 216 5.07 3.67 3.65
N LEU A 217 5.63 2.70 2.96
CA LEU A 217 6.71 1.83 3.43
C LEU A 217 8.10 2.44 3.24
N LEU A 218 8.20 3.62 2.58
CA LEU A 218 9.46 4.29 2.24
C LEU A 218 10.39 3.42 1.38
N VAL A 219 9.80 2.60 0.53
CA VAL A 219 10.53 1.82 -0.48
C VAL A 219 10.33 2.45 -1.86
N GLU A 220 11.34 2.29 -2.72
CA GLU A 220 11.24 2.75 -4.09
C GLU A 220 10.13 2.00 -4.83
N PHE A 221 9.28 2.75 -5.51
CA PHE A 221 8.21 2.17 -6.32
C PHE A 221 8.73 1.75 -7.68
N ASP A 222 8.68 0.44 -7.98
CA ASP A 222 8.88 -0.07 -9.33
C ASP A 222 7.55 -0.15 -10.10
N PRO A 223 7.34 0.70 -11.13
CA PRO A 223 6.11 0.67 -11.93
C PRO A 223 5.88 -0.65 -12.66
N THR A 224 6.94 -1.44 -12.90
CA THR A 224 6.87 -2.74 -13.57
C THR A 224 6.28 -3.78 -12.63
N SER A 225 6.72 -3.81 -11.38
CA SER A 225 6.22 -4.73 -10.36
C SER A 225 4.74 -4.50 -10.00
N ALA A 226 4.25 -3.28 -10.19
CA ALA A 226 2.84 -2.91 -9.97
C ALA A 226 1.90 -3.29 -11.14
N ASN A 227 2.37 -4.06 -12.09
CA ASN A 227 1.51 -4.61 -13.14
C ASN A 227 0.81 -5.88 -12.63
N THR A 228 -0.51 -5.95 -12.76
CA THR A 228 -1.33 -7.10 -12.31
C THR A 228 -0.92 -8.44 -12.94
N VAL A 229 -0.26 -8.41 -14.08
CA VAL A 229 0.28 -9.60 -14.76
C VAL A 229 1.78 -9.83 -14.54
N GLN A 230 2.43 -9.05 -13.67
CA GLN A 230 3.85 -9.24 -13.38
C GLN A 230 4.09 -10.52 -12.59
N PRO A 231 4.87 -11.48 -13.11
CA PRO A 231 5.21 -12.67 -12.35
C PRO A 231 6.27 -12.35 -11.30
N MET A 232 6.14 -13.00 -10.18
CA MET A 232 7.11 -12.97 -9.08
C MET A 232 7.81 -14.33 -9.00
N TYR A 233 8.99 -14.35 -8.39
CA TYR A 233 9.82 -15.54 -8.34
C TYR A 233 10.17 -15.91 -6.90
N GLY A 234 9.89 -17.13 -6.49
CA GLY A 234 10.47 -17.75 -5.31
C GLY A 234 11.81 -18.40 -5.66
N TYR A 235 12.69 -18.53 -4.69
CA TYR A 235 14.01 -19.12 -4.87
C TYR A 235 14.30 -20.09 -3.73
N GLU A 236 14.80 -21.26 -4.04
CA GLU A 236 15.33 -22.19 -3.05
C GLU A 236 16.52 -21.54 -2.33
N GLY A 237 16.52 -21.60 -0.99
CA GLY A 237 17.52 -20.94 -0.16
C GLY A 237 17.33 -19.45 0.08
N ALA A 238 16.21 -18.86 -0.36
CA ALA A 238 15.90 -17.48 0.01
C ALA A 238 15.79 -17.36 1.55
N GLU A 239 16.42 -16.31 2.11
CA GLU A 239 16.20 -15.93 3.49
C GLU A 239 14.79 -15.33 3.64
N VAL A 240 14.04 -15.78 4.63
CA VAL A 240 12.67 -15.33 4.86
C VAL A 240 12.52 -14.81 6.31
N LEU A 241 11.94 -13.60 6.42
CA LEU A 241 11.48 -13.04 7.69
C LEU A 241 9.96 -12.85 7.60
N SER A 242 9.23 -13.27 8.61
CA SER A 242 7.77 -13.22 8.55
C SER A 242 7.12 -12.90 9.90
N ASN A 243 5.90 -12.40 9.84
CA ASN A 243 4.98 -12.31 10.97
C ASN A 243 3.61 -12.83 10.54
N HIS A 244 3.19 -13.94 11.13
CA HIS A 244 1.91 -14.60 10.83
C HIS A 244 0.75 -14.11 11.70
N ASP A 245 1.05 -13.50 12.84
CA ASP A 245 0.07 -13.18 13.90
C ASP A 245 -0.31 -11.69 13.94
N GLY A 246 0.34 -10.85 13.13
CA GLY A 246 0.04 -9.41 13.03
C GLY A 246 -1.33 -9.12 12.42
N ASP A 247 -1.70 -7.84 12.42
CA ASP A 247 -2.90 -7.34 11.77
C ASP A 247 -2.75 -7.31 10.24
N LEU A 248 -3.87 -7.23 9.52
CA LEU A 248 -3.87 -6.93 8.09
C LEU A 248 -3.51 -5.44 7.88
N PHE A 249 -2.70 -5.16 6.86
CA PHE A 249 -2.33 -3.79 6.54
C PHE A 249 -3.54 -3.02 5.98
N ASP A 250 -3.96 -1.94 6.64
CA ASP A 250 -5.15 -1.20 6.23
C ASP A 250 -4.86 -0.27 5.04
N ILE A 251 -5.45 -0.61 3.89
CA ILE A 251 -5.38 0.18 2.65
C ILE A 251 -6.68 0.92 2.33
N SER A 252 -7.62 1.00 3.26
CA SER A 252 -8.94 1.60 3.02
C SER A 252 -8.84 3.05 2.54
N GLU A 253 -8.00 3.86 3.20
CA GLU A 253 -7.77 5.26 2.80
C GLU A 253 -7.05 5.36 1.46
N VAL A 254 -6.05 4.50 1.24
CA VAL A 254 -5.31 4.45 -0.04
C VAL A 254 -6.25 4.17 -1.21
N ILE A 255 -7.17 3.21 -1.07
CA ILE A 255 -8.15 2.92 -2.12
C ILE A 255 -9.06 4.12 -2.37
N SER A 256 -9.53 4.78 -1.30
CA SER A 256 -10.37 5.96 -1.41
C SER A 256 -9.68 7.08 -2.16
N ASP A 257 -8.43 7.36 -1.83
CA ASP A 257 -7.63 8.39 -2.49
C ASP A 257 -7.38 8.04 -3.97
N CYS A 258 -7.01 6.79 -4.26
CA CYS A 258 -6.79 6.34 -5.64
C CYS A 258 -8.06 6.37 -6.51
N LYS A 259 -9.25 6.17 -5.94
CA LYS A 259 -10.52 6.25 -6.66
C LYS A 259 -10.97 7.69 -6.89
N ASN A 260 -10.68 8.58 -5.95
CA ASN A 260 -11.08 9.99 -6.03
C ASN A 260 -10.15 10.83 -6.92
N ASN A 261 -8.86 10.48 -7.00
CA ASN A 261 -7.87 11.16 -7.84
C ASN A 261 -7.93 10.69 -9.31
N LYS A 262 -9.09 10.82 -9.95
CA LYS A 262 -9.29 10.33 -11.33
C LYS A 262 -8.47 11.07 -12.39
N GLU A 263 -7.93 12.27 -12.12
CA GLU A 263 -7.34 13.13 -13.13
C GLU A 263 -5.85 13.40 -13.01
N GLU A 264 -5.25 13.17 -11.86
CA GLU A 264 -3.80 13.27 -11.74
C GLU A 264 -3.18 11.87 -11.90
N GLY A 265 -2.84 11.52 -13.14
CA GLY A 265 -1.77 10.55 -13.34
C GLY A 265 -0.57 11.12 -12.59
N LEU A 266 -0.28 10.57 -11.40
CA LEU A 266 0.96 10.85 -10.70
C LEU A 266 2.11 10.42 -11.62
N ALA A 267 2.48 11.33 -12.53
CA ALA A 267 3.81 11.29 -13.10
C ALA A 267 4.73 11.43 -11.89
N LEU A 268 5.60 10.44 -11.69
CA LEU A 268 6.74 10.60 -10.79
C LEU A 268 7.35 11.97 -11.12
N PRO A 269 7.57 12.85 -10.14
CA PRO A 269 8.21 14.11 -10.40
C PRO A 269 9.54 13.79 -11.07
N GLU A 270 9.70 14.22 -12.34
CA GLU A 270 10.99 14.18 -13.01
C GLU A 270 11.98 14.87 -12.08
N LYS A 271 13.17 14.29 -11.89
CA LYS A 271 14.23 14.90 -11.08
C LYS A 271 14.38 16.35 -11.56
N PRO A 272 14.18 17.34 -10.68
CA PRO A 272 14.19 18.73 -11.11
C PRO A 272 15.56 19.11 -11.64
N THR A 273 15.60 19.50 -12.90
CA THR A 273 16.84 19.83 -13.61
C THR A 273 17.23 21.30 -13.49
N THR A 274 16.35 22.13 -12.94
CA THR A 274 16.61 23.58 -12.79
C THR A 274 16.54 24.04 -11.35
N PRO A 275 17.28 25.11 -10.95
CA PRO A 275 17.23 25.67 -9.59
C PRO A 275 15.82 26.11 -9.15
N ALA A 276 15.00 26.60 -10.08
CA ALA A 276 13.61 26.97 -9.80
C ALA A 276 12.71 25.74 -9.51
N ALA A 277 12.92 24.66 -10.25
CA ALA A 277 12.23 23.40 -10.01
C ALA A 277 12.69 22.72 -8.71
N GLN A 278 13.98 22.84 -8.36
CA GLN A 278 14.51 22.39 -7.07
C GLN A 278 13.90 23.18 -5.90
N LYS A 279 13.78 24.51 -6.03
CA LYS A 279 13.13 25.35 -5.00
C LYS A 279 11.65 24.96 -4.84
N LYS A 280 10.92 24.73 -5.94
CA LYS A 280 9.52 24.29 -5.89
C LYS A 280 9.38 22.90 -5.28
N LEU A 281 10.35 22.01 -5.50
CA LEU A 281 10.40 20.70 -4.85
C LEU A 281 10.64 20.84 -3.33
N VAL A 282 11.57 21.70 -2.92
CA VAL A 282 11.84 21.98 -1.49
C VAL A 282 10.60 22.58 -0.82
N ASP A 283 9.93 23.53 -1.46
CA ASP A 283 8.69 24.11 -0.93
C ASP A 283 7.56 23.05 -0.83
N SER A 284 7.46 22.15 -1.80
CA SER A 284 6.55 20.99 -1.76
C SER A 284 6.93 19.98 -0.67
N MET A 285 8.23 19.72 -0.45
CA MET A 285 8.71 18.84 0.63
C MET A 285 8.40 19.43 2.02
N MET A 286 8.50 20.73 2.21
CA MET A 286 8.12 21.40 3.45
C MET A 286 6.61 21.28 3.71
N THR A 287 5.79 21.43 2.68
CA THR A 287 4.32 21.20 2.77
C THR A 287 4.02 19.74 3.11
N ASN A 288 4.72 18.79 2.48
CA ASN A 288 4.57 17.38 2.76
C ASN A 288 5.04 16.99 4.18
N ALA A 289 6.07 17.67 4.72
CA ALA A 289 6.51 17.46 6.11
C ALA A 289 5.42 17.84 7.10
N VAL A 290 4.72 18.96 6.89
CA VAL A 290 3.57 19.36 7.72
C VAL A 290 2.45 18.31 7.62
N GLN A 291 2.13 17.82 6.41
CA GLN A 291 1.13 16.77 6.21
C GLN A 291 1.51 15.45 6.90
N VAL A 292 2.80 15.10 6.91
CA VAL A 292 3.28 13.91 7.64
C VAL A 292 3.13 14.08 9.15
N PHE A 293 3.39 15.26 9.68
CA PHE A 293 3.18 15.53 11.10
C PHE A 293 1.71 15.47 11.49
N ASP A 294 0.82 16.05 10.70
CA ASP A 294 -0.63 15.94 10.89
C ASP A 294 -1.09 14.48 10.79
N TYR A 295 -0.55 13.72 9.84
CA TYR A 295 -0.82 12.30 9.70
C TYR A 295 -0.39 11.50 10.93
N VAL A 296 0.84 11.72 11.45
CA VAL A 296 1.35 11.03 12.65
C VAL A 296 0.45 11.29 13.86
N ILE A 297 0.04 12.55 14.07
CA ILE A 297 -0.82 12.93 15.20
C ILE A 297 -2.20 12.29 15.12
N SER A 298 -2.72 12.08 13.91
CA SER A 298 -4.04 11.50 13.66
C SER A 298 -4.08 9.97 13.55
N CYS A 299 -2.91 9.30 13.54
CA CYS A 299 -2.81 7.86 13.35
C CYS A 299 -3.50 7.04 14.43
N LYS A 300 -4.09 5.90 14.03
CA LYS A 300 -4.77 4.96 14.91
C LYS A 300 -3.78 4.28 15.87
N LYS A 301 -4.32 3.79 16.99
CA LYS A 301 -3.57 2.90 17.89
C LYS A 301 -3.05 1.68 17.12
N GLY A 302 -1.79 1.33 17.32
CA GLY A 302 -1.13 0.21 16.65
C GLY A 302 -0.21 0.59 15.49
N THR A 303 -0.40 1.76 14.85
CA THR A 303 0.43 2.20 13.72
C THR A 303 1.59 3.11 14.11
N GLY A 304 1.75 3.44 15.39
CA GLY A 304 2.67 4.48 15.87
C GLY A 304 4.12 4.29 15.48
N SER A 305 4.67 3.07 15.57
CA SER A 305 6.07 2.83 15.21
C SER A 305 6.35 3.12 13.74
N LEU A 306 5.44 2.69 12.85
CA LEU A 306 5.56 2.96 11.42
C LEU A 306 5.43 4.45 11.12
N SER A 307 4.47 5.12 11.74
CA SER A 307 4.24 6.56 11.56
C SER A 307 5.41 7.40 12.07
N MET A 308 6.00 7.05 13.22
CA MET A 308 7.18 7.74 13.74
C MET A 308 8.43 7.44 12.92
N ALA A 309 8.60 6.23 12.40
CA ALA A 309 9.69 5.90 11.47
C ALA A 309 9.59 6.73 10.18
N ARG A 310 8.39 6.91 9.63
CA ARG A 310 8.17 7.80 8.47
C ARG A 310 8.51 9.25 8.78
N ALA A 311 8.05 9.77 9.91
CA ALA A 311 8.41 11.11 10.35
C ALA A 311 9.93 11.26 10.47
N SER A 312 10.63 10.25 11.01
CA SER A 312 12.09 10.23 11.14
C SER A 312 12.78 10.31 9.76
N MET A 313 12.33 9.55 8.78
CA MET A 313 12.88 9.60 7.42
C MET A 313 12.65 10.97 6.76
N HIS A 314 11.45 11.54 6.89
CA HIS A 314 11.19 12.89 6.38
C HIS A 314 12.06 13.96 7.03
N MET A 315 12.31 13.85 8.33
CA MET A 315 13.22 14.77 9.03
C MET A 315 14.67 14.60 8.55
N LEU A 316 15.10 13.36 8.27
CA LEU A 316 16.40 13.07 7.69
C LEU A 316 16.55 13.71 6.31
N ASP A 317 15.59 13.49 5.42
CA ASP A 317 15.57 14.05 4.06
C ASP A 317 15.48 15.58 4.05
N SER A 318 14.81 16.16 5.05
CA SER A 318 14.70 17.61 5.26
C SER A 318 15.94 18.22 5.94
N GLY A 319 16.94 17.40 6.28
CA GLY A 319 18.22 17.87 6.83
C GLY A 319 18.14 18.38 8.28
N PHE A 320 17.25 17.82 9.08
CA PHE A 320 17.18 18.12 10.52
C PHE A 320 18.48 17.78 11.22
N THR A 321 18.84 18.61 12.22
CA THR A 321 19.95 18.28 13.12
C THR A 321 19.52 17.24 14.15
N LYS A 322 20.49 16.56 14.78
CA LYS A 322 20.24 15.57 15.84
C LYS A 322 19.35 16.11 16.94
N THR A 323 19.63 17.33 17.40
CA THR A 323 18.84 17.99 18.45
C THR A 323 17.41 18.27 18.01
N GLN A 324 17.22 18.83 16.82
CA GLN A 324 15.89 19.09 16.25
C GLN A 324 15.09 17.81 16.09
N TYR A 325 15.71 16.76 15.56
CA TYR A 325 15.08 15.46 15.37
C TYR A 325 14.53 14.88 16.68
N VAL A 326 15.37 14.80 17.73
CA VAL A 326 14.97 14.25 19.03
C VAL A 326 13.82 15.07 19.65
N GLN A 327 13.91 16.40 19.59
CA GLN A 327 12.88 17.29 20.13
C GLN A 327 11.54 17.12 19.40
N VAL A 328 11.57 17.13 18.06
CA VAL A 328 10.34 17.04 17.25
C VAL A 328 9.70 15.67 17.38
N LEU A 329 10.47 14.59 17.37
CA LEU A 329 9.91 13.24 17.48
C LEU A 329 9.26 12.99 18.84
N ASN A 330 9.89 13.44 19.93
CA ASN A 330 9.28 13.38 21.27
C ASN A 330 8.01 14.23 21.37
N TYR A 331 8.02 15.42 20.76
CA TYR A 331 6.87 16.31 20.73
C TYR A 331 5.70 15.66 19.96
N LEU A 332 5.95 15.08 18.78
CA LEU A 332 4.94 14.35 18.00
C LEU A 332 4.35 13.19 18.80
N ASN A 333 5.18 12.43 19.52
CA ASN A 333 4.69 11.35 20.38
C ASN A 333 3.79 11.88 21.51
N SER A 334 4.09 13.04 22.07
CA SER A 334 3.27 13.65 23.12
C SER A 334 1.93 14.18 22.64
N LEU A 335 1.84 14.58 21.38
CA LEU A 335 0.61 15.08 20.76
C LEU A 335 -0.29 13.95 20.24
N TRP A 336 0.27 12.76 20.05
CA TRP A 336 -0.51 11.65 19.52
C TRP A 336 -1.53 11.15 20.55
N LEU A 337 -2.76 10.82 20.12
CA LEU A 337 -3.85 10.34 20.98
C LEU A 337 -3.51 9.04 21.74
N HIS A 338 -2.54 8.28 21.24
CA HIS A 338 -2.08 7.02 21.82
C HIS A 338 -0.55 7.02 21.94
N PRO A 339 0.05 7.86 22.83
CA PRO A 339 1.50 8.00 22.92
C PRO A 339 2.17 6.65 23.12
N MET A 340 3.27 6.43 22.41
CA MET A 340 4.08 5.23 22.60
C MET A 340 4.82 5.28 23.93
N PRO A 341 5.08 4.12 24.57
CA PRO A 341 5.96 4.06 25.72
C PRO A 341 7.34 4.67 25.43
N GLU A 342 7.92 5.32 26.42
CA GLU A 342 9.20 6.03 26.31
C GLU A 342 10.31 5.15 25.70
N GLN A 343 10.44 3.92 26.14
CA GLN A 343 11.44 2.98 25.61
C GLN A 343 11.25 2.74 24.10
N ARG A 344 10.02 2.71 23.63
CA ARG A 344 9.72 2.42 22.21
C ARG A 344 10.05 3.63 21.33
N ILE A 345 9.76 4.86 21.76
CA ILE A 345 10.14 6.06 21.01
C ILE A 345 11.67 6.25 21.05
N GLN A 346 12.31 5.92 22.16
CA GLN A 346 13.76 5.98 22.29
C GLN A 346 14.45 5.03 21.31
N ASN A 347 13.97 3.82 21.14
CA ASN A 347 14.50 2.87 20.15
C ASN A 347 14.41 3.42 18.72
N ILE A 348 13.33 4.14 18.38
CA ILE A 348 13.21 4.78 17.08
C ILE A 348 14.20 5.94 16.94
N ILE A 349 14.35 6.74 17.98
CA ILE A 349 15.33 7.85 18.00
C ILE A 349 16.73 7.30 17.75
N GLU A 350 17.16 6.30 18.51
CA GLU A 350 18.48 5.68 18.38
C GLU A 350 18.74 5.14 16.98
N GLN A 351 17.72 4.61 16.33
CA GLN A 351 17.81 4.03 14.99
C GLN A 351 18.18 5.07 13.91
N TYR A 352 17.69 6.30 14.03
CA TYR A 352 17.82 7.34 12.99
C TYR A 352 18.76 8.48 13.37
N VAL A 353 18.99 8.75 14.66
CA VAL A 353 19.74 9.92 15.13
C VAL A 353 21.17 10.00 14.56
N HIS A 354 21.80 8.83 14.32
CA HIS A 354 23.15 8.78 13.77
C HIS A 354 23.24 9.21 12.31
N GLN A 355 22.11 9.22 11.61
CA GLN A 355 22.02 9.63 10.20
C GLN A 355 21.70 11.12 10.05
N MET A 356 21.30 11.79 11.14
CA MET A 356 20.99 13.20 11.15
C MET A 356 22.28 14.05 11.14
N ARG A 357 22.16 15.30 10.66
CA ARG A 357 23.27 16.26 10.66
C ARG A 357 23.72 16.57 12.09
N GLU A 358 25.00 16.83 12.25
CA GLU A 358 25.52 17.42 13.49
C GLU A 358 24.93 18.83 13.70
N ASN A 359 24.92 19.30 14.95
CA ASN A 359 24.34 20.61 15.30
C ASN A 359 25.21 21.77 14.76
#